data_bb25e8c207027cbffb67401aee93cf1e
#
_entry.id   bb25e8c207027cbffb67401aee93cf1e
#
_cell.length_a   1.000
_cell.length_b   1.000
_cell.length_c   1.000
_cell.angle_alpha   90.00
_cell.angle_beta   90.00
_cell.angle_gamma   90.00
#
_symmetry.space_group_name_H-M   'P 1'
#
loop_
_entity.id
_entity.type
_entity.pdbx_description
1 polymer ?
#
loop_
_entity_poly.entity_id
_entity_poly.type
_entity_poly.pdbx_seq_one_letter_code
_entity_poly.pdbx_strand_id
1 'polypeptide(L)'
;MVTIKEIARQAGVSTTTVSNVLHKKNARVSAETIEKVERLLAENNYIPRLGLNALTNRSSRIICILITTPKFARGSAYETPFYGNMLGHLERLLREKGYYIMIFSDKNVEEIEKMTVGWNVDGIITIS
;
A
#
# COMPACT_ATOMS: atom_id res chain seq x y z
N MET A 1 -5.98 -15.45 -14.22
CA MET A 1 -5.71 -14.06 -13.84
C MET A 1 -4.95 -13.36 -14.96
N VAL A 2 -5.41 -12.20 -15.36
CA VAL A 2 -4.80 -11.43 -16.45
C VAL A 2 -3.48 -10.80 -15.97
N THR A 3 -2.46 -10.87 -16.81
CA THR A 3 -1.13 -10.31 -16.51
C THR A 3 -0.91 -9.02 -17.31
N ILE A 4 0.06 -8.21 -16.89
CA ILE A 4 0.49 -7.03 -17.65
C ILE A 4 0.88 -7.42 -19.09
N LYS A 5 1.55 -8.56 -19.25
CA LYS A 5 1.94 -9.08 -20.56
C LYS A 5 0.72 -9.31 -21.46
N GLU A 6 -0.35 -9.86 -20.90
CA GLU A 6 -1.60 -10.10 -21.64
C GLU A 6 -2.28 -8.78 -22.03
N ILE A 7 -2.33 -7.82 -21.11
CA ILE A 7 -2.87 -6.49 -21.40
C ILE A 7 -2.06 -5.80 -22.50
N ALA A 8 -0.74 -5.87 -22.44
CA ALA A 8 0.14 -5.30 -23.46
C ALA A 8 -0.13 -5.90 -24.83
N ARG A 9 -0.31 -7.22 -24.88
CA ARG A 9 -0.65 -7.93 -26.12
C ARG A 9 -1.99 -7.46 -26.69
N GLN A 10 -3.02 -7.36 -25.89
CA GLN A 10 -4.34 -6.90 -26.30
C GLN A 10 -4.33 -5.44 -26.78
N ALA A 11 -3.54 -4.61 -26.12
CA ALA A 11 -3.43 -3.20 -26.47
C ALA A 11 -2.49 -2.93 -27.66
N GLY A 12 -1.66 -3.90 -28.05
CA GLY A 12 -0.66 -3.73 -29.09
C GLY A 12 0.49 -2.81 -28.68
N VAL A 13 0.83 -2.79 -27.40
CA VAL A 13 1.90 -1.96 -26.83
C VAL A 13 2.87 -2.82 -26.01
N SER A 14 3.98 -2.21 -25.59
CA SER A 14 4.95 -2.90 -24.74
C SER A 14 4.47 -3.02 -23.29
N THR A 15 5.03 -3.98 -22.56
CA THR A 15 4.75 -4.11 -21.12
C THR A 15 5.20 -2.87 -20.36
N THR A 16 6.26 -2.20 -20.80
CA THR A 16 6.73 -0.94 -20.23
C THR A 16 5.67 0.15 -20.36
N THR A 17 5.00 0.23 -21.49
CA THR A 17 3.91 1.19 -21.72
C THR A 17 2.75 0.94 -20.76
N VAL A 18 2.34 -0.31 -20.58
CA VAL A 18 1.28 -0.69 -19.63
C VAL A 18 1.70 -0.31 -18.20
N SER A 19 2.91 -0.61 -17.82
CA SER A 19 3.45 -0.27 -16.50
C SER A 19 3.46 1.24 -16.27
N ASN A 20 3.85 2.02 -17.28
CA ASN A 20 3.83 3.48 -17.19
C ASN A 20 2.42 4.03 -16.97
N VAL A 21 1.43 3.47 -17.65
CA VAL A 21 0.02 3.87 -17.45
C VAL A 21 -0.44 3.53 -16.03
N LEU A 22 -0.12 2.33 -15.53
CA LEU A 22 -0.46 1.91 -14.17
C LEU A 22 0.12 2.84 -13.10
N HIS A 23 1.36 3.28 -13.28
CA HIS A 23 2.06 4.14 -12.34
C HIS A 23 1.89 5.62 -12.63
N LYS A 24 1.01 5.96 -13.56
CA LYS A 24 0.72 7.35 -14.00
C LYS A 24 1.96 8.11 -14.47
N LYS A 25 2.93 7.40 -15.05
CA LYS A 25 4.11 7.98 -15.69
C LYS A 25 3.83 8.19 -17.19
N ASN A 26 2.88 9.06 -17.48
CA ASN A 26 2.28 9.18 -18.81
C ASN A 26 2.95 10.19 -19.74
N ALA A 27 4.10 10.75 -19.35
CA ALA A 27 4.75 11.85 -20.10
C ALA A 27 5.09 11.51 -21.55
N ARG A 28 5.30 10.24 -21.88
CA ARG A 28 5.66 9.76 -23.21
C ARG A 28 4.60 8.87 -23.85
N VAL A 29 3.40 8.83 -23.28
CA VAL A 29 2.31 7.98 -23.76
C VAL A 29 1.20 8.87 -24.29
N SER A 30 0.67 8.56 -25.48
CA SER A 30 -0.43 9.33 -26.06
C SER A 30 -1.72 9.15 -25.24
N ALA A 31 -2.58 10.16 -25.27
CA ALA A 31 -3.87 10.11 -24.59
C ALA A 31 -4.72 8.93 -25.08
N GLU A 32 -4.69 8.63 -26.36
CA GLU A 32 -5.39 7.49 -26.97
C GLU A 32 -4.90 6.15 -26.39
N THR A 33 -3.60 5.99 -26.26
CA THR A 33 -2.99 4.78 -25.69
C THR A 33 -3.33 4.64 -24.22
N ILE A 34 -3.28 5.72 -23.44
CA ILE A 34 -3.66 5.73 -22.02
C ILE A 34 -5.10 5.25 -21.87
N GLU A 35 -6.02 5.82 -22.62
CA GLU A 35 -7.44 5.44 -22.57
C GLU A 35 -7.64 3.97 -22.92
N LYS A 36 -6.98 3.47 -23.97
CA LYS A 36 -7.06 2.08 -24.40
C LYS A 36 -6.55 1.11 -23.33
N VAL A 37 -5.40 1.41 -22.73
CA VAL A 37 -4.81 0.57 -21.69
C VAL A 37 -5.69 0.58 -20.43
N GLU A 38 -6.13 1.74 -19.99
CA GLU A 38 -7.01 1.87 -18.82
C GLU A 38 -8.32 1.10 -19.00
N ARG A 39 -8.91 1.17 -20.20
CA ARG A 39 -10.11 0.41 -20.52
C ARG A 39 -9.87 -1.09 -20.45
N LEU A 40 -8.76 -1.59 -21.01
CA LEU A 40 -8.43 -3.01 -20.97
C LEU A 40 -8.15 -3.50 -19.55
N LEU A 41 -7.49 -2.70 -18.74
CA LEU A 41 -7.25 -3.01 -17.33
C LEU A 41 -8.59 -3.17 -16.58
N ALA A 42 -9.52 -2.27 -16.81
CA ALA A 42 -10.84 -2.31 -16.18
C ALA A 42 -11.68 -3.51 -16.67
N GLU A 43 -11.73 -3.74 -17.99
CA GLU A 43 -12.48 -4.85 -18.58
C GLU A 43 -11.99 -6.22 -18.12
N ASN A 44 -10.68 -6.35 -17.90
CA ASN A 44 -10.06 -7.60 -17.46
C ASN A 44 -9.99 -7.71 -15.92
N ASN A 45 -10.52 -6.74 -15.19
CA ASN A 45 -10.47 -6.71 -13.73
C ASN A 45 -9.04 -6.90 -13.19
N TYR A 46 -8.09 -6.21 -13.78
CA TYR A 46 -6.69 -6.34 -13.39
C TYR A 46 -6.47 -5.83 -11.97
N ILE A 47 -5.84 -6.66 -11.15
CA ILE A 47 -5.49 -6.31 -9.77
C ILE A 47 -3.98 -6.23 -9.67
N PRO A 48 -3.41 -5.03 -9.35
CA PRO A 48 -1.97 -4.89 -9.17
C PRO A 48 -1.44 -5.78 -8.04
N ARG A 49 -0.28 -6.38 -8.26
CA ARG A 49 0.40 -7.16 -7.22
C ARG A 49 1.17 -6.20 -6.29
N LEU A 50 0.47 -5.70 -5.28
CA LEU A 50 1.04 -4.70 -4.37
C LEU A 50 2.28 -5.19 -3.62
N GLY A 51 2.30 -6.45 -3.20
CA GLY A 51 3.45 -7.03 -2.52
C GLY A 51 4.70 -7.08 -3.40
N LEU A 52 4.55 -7.43 -4.67
CA LEU A 52 5.66 -7.42 -5.61
C LEU A 52 6.13 -6.00 -5.89
N ASN A 53 5.22 -5.04 -6.02
CA ASN A 53 5.56 -3.64 -6.19
C ASN A 53 6.32 -3.08 -4.99
N ALA A 54 5.98 -3.51 -3.77
CA ALA A 54 6.69 -3.12 -2.56
C ALA A 54 8.16 -3.58 -2.56
N LEU A 55 8.46 -4.72 -3.20
CA LEU A 55 9.83 -5.24 -3.31
C LEU A 55 10.65 -4.54 -4.39
N THR A 56 10.01 -4.04 -5.44
CA THR A 56 10.69 -3.45 -6.60
C THR A 56 10.72 -1.93 -6.55
N ASN A 57 9.78 -1.30 -5.88
CA ASN A 57 9.68 0.15 -5.74
C ASN A 57 10.36 0.63 -4.46
N ARG A 58 10.73 1.90 -4.42
CA ARG A 58 11.32 2.54 -3.24
C ARG A 58 10.31 2.73 -2.11
N SER A 59 9.02 2.69 -2.42
CA SER A 59 7.92 2.88 -1.46
C SER A 59 7.08 1.61 -1.39
N SER A 60 6.84 1.11 -0.18
CA SER A 60 5.89 0.02 0.05
C SER A 60 4.46 0.52 0.20
N ARG A 61 4.29 1.83 0.41
CA ARG A 61 3.01 2.45 0.75
C ARG A 61 2.43 1.93 2.08
N ILE A 62 3.29 1.40 2.94
CA ILE A 62 2.90 0.90 4.26
C ILE A 62 3.39 1.88 5.32
N ILE A 63 2.48 2.29 6.21
CA ILE A 63 2.81 3.06 7.41
C ILE A 63 2.60 2.15 8.61
N CYS A 64 3.62 2.02 9.44
CA CYS A 64 3.54 1.26 10.68
C CYS A 64 3.01 2.16 11.80
N ILE A 65 2.00 1.69 12.52
CA ILE A 65 1.50 2.38 13.72
C ILE A 65 1.87 1.54 14.93
N LEU A 66 2.68 2.11 15.81
CA LEU A 66 3.10 1.48 17.05
C LEU A 66 2.34 2.10 18.21
N ILE A 67 1.58 1.28 18.93
CA ILE A 67 0.84 1.71 20.12
C ILE A 67 1.53 1.15 21.34
N THR A 68 1.96 2.04 22.23
CA THR A 68 2.50 1.65 23.52
C THR A 68 1.48 1.98 24.59
N THR A 69 1.02 0.95 25.31
CA THR A 69 0.07 1.11 26.41
C THR A 69 0.78 1.11 27.76
N PRO A 70 0.24 1.81 28.77
CA PRO A 70 0.80 1.72 30.12
C PRO A 70 0.79 0.27 30.62
N LYS A 71 1.85 -0.13 31.33
CA LYS A 71 2.03 -1.51 31.83
C LYS A 71 0.90 -2.01 32.74
N PHE A 72 0.14 -1.10 33.30
CA PHE A 72 -0.99 -1.42 34.19
C PHE A 72 -2.33 -1.44 33.48
N ALA A 73 -2.38 -1.13 32.20
CA ALA A 73 -3.63 -1.23 31.42
C ALA A 73 -3.94 -2.72 31.19
N ARG A 74 -5.13 -3.14 31.59
CA ARG A 74 -5.62 -4.49 31.32
C ARG A 74 -6.30 -4.51 29.95
N GLY A 75 -6.05 -5.56 29.20
CA GLY A 75 -6.65 -5.74 27.87
C GLY A 75 -5.83 -5.16 26.74
N SER A 76 -6.38 -5.24 25.54
CA SER A 76 -5.76 -4.72 24.33
C SER A 76 -5.99 -3.22 24.20
N ALA A 77 -5.00 -2.50 23.64
CA ALA A 77 -5.16 -1.09 23.30
C ALA A 77 -6.38 -0.85 22.41
N TYR A 78 -6.75 -1.84 21.60
CA TYR A 78 -7.88 -1.74 20.68
C TYR A 78 -9.24 -1.72 21.38
N GLU A 79 -9.32 -2.19 22.61
CA GLU A 79 -10.55 -2.22 23.40
C GLU A 79 -10.94 -0.86 23.97
N THR A 80 -10.01 0.09 23.96
CA THR A 80 -10.29 1.46 24.44
C THR A 80 -10.89 2.30 23.31
N PRO A 81 -12.06 2.95 23.53
CA PRO A 81 -12.69 3.78 22.49
C PRO A 81 -11.77 4.87 21.93
N PHE A 82 -10.90 5.43 22.78
CA PHE A 82 -9.94 6.45 22.38
C PHE A 82 -9.00 5.96 21.26
N TYR A 83 -8.36 4.81 21.47
CA TYR A 83 -7.44 4.25 20.47
C TYR A 83 -8.18 3.74 19.24
N GLY A 84 -9.36 3.14 19.43
CA GLY A 84 -10.18 2.68 18.33
C GLY A 84 -10.59 3.82 17.39
N ASN A 85 -11.05 4.93 17.96
CA ASN A 85 -11.42 6.11 17.18
C ASN A 85 -10.22 6.71 16.45
N MET A 86 -9.09 6.84 17.15
CA MET A 86 -7.87 7.37 16.55
C MET A 86 -7.38 6.51 15.38
N LEU A 87 -7.34 5.19 15.57
CA LEU A 87 -6.93 4.25 14.53
C LEU A 87 -7.86 4.30 13.33
N GLY A 88 -9.17 4.39 13.55
CA GLY A 88 -10.14 4.51 12.48
C GLY A 88 -9.93 5.77 11.65
N HIS A 89 -9.67 6.90 12.28
CA HIS A 89 -9.36 8.16 11.58
C HIS A 89 -8.05 8.08 10.80
N LEU A 90 -6.99 7.55 11.43
CA LEU A 90 -5.69 7.39 10.78
C LEU A 90 -5.78 6.46 9.56
N GLU A 91 -6.44 5.33 9.72
CA GLU A 91 -6.62 4.37 8.61
C GLU A 91 -7.31 5.03 7.43
N ARG A 92 -8.41 5.73 7.67
CA ARG A 92 -9.16 6.40 6.61
C ARG A 92 -8.33 7.46 5.91
N LEU A 93 -7.66 8.35 6.66
CA LEU A 93 -6.85 9.42 6.10
C LEU A 93 -5.67 8.88 5.29
N LEU A 94 -5.00 7.86 5.81
CA LEU A 94 -3.88 7.22 5.12
C LEU A 94 -4.34 6.48 3.88
N ARG A 95 -5.45 5.76 3.94
CA ARG A 95 -6.03 5.06 2.80
C ARG A 95 -6.43 6.00 1.68
N GLU A 96 -7.02 7.16 2.00
CA GLU A 96 -7.36 8.20 1.02
C GLU A 96 -6.12 8.70 0.28
N LYS A 97 -4.96 8.67 0.93
CA LYS A 97 -3.68 9.05 0.33
C LYS A 97 -2.95 7.88 -0.33
N GLY A 98 -3.57 6.70 -0.37
CA GLY A 98 -3.00 5.51 -0.99
C GLY A 98 -2.02 4.74 -0.12
N TYR A 99 -2.10 4.90 1.21
CA TYR A 99 -1.27 4.15 2.15
C TYR A 99 -2.07 3.05 2.84
N TYR A 100 -1.35 2.03 3.26
CA TYR A 100 -1.86 0.93 4.08
C TYR A 100 -1.24 1.01 5.46
N ILE A 101 -1.92 0.50 6.47
CA ILE A 101 -1.39 0.52 7.83
C ILE A 101 -1.04 -0.88 8.31
N MET A 102 0.04 -0.95 9.09
CA MET A 102 0.48 -2.12 9.81
C MET A 102 0.56 -1.73 11.30
N ILE A 103 -0.13 -2.46 12.17
CA ILE A 103 -0.28 -2.06 13.57
C ILE A 103 0.45 -3.05 14.49
N PHE A 104 1.23 -2.50 15.42
CA PHE A 104 1.86 -3.26 16.50
C PHE A 104 1.50 -2.63 17.83
N SER A 105 1.28 -3.48 18.84
CA SER A 105 1.05 -3.02 20.21
C SER A 105 1.95 -3.81 21.17
N ASP A 106 2.59 -3.10 22.09
CA ASP A 106 3.40 -3.67 23.17
C ASP A 106 4.40 -4.75 22.75
N LYS A 107 5.03 -4.53 21.60
CA LYS A 107 5.98 -5.48 21.04
C LYS A 107 7.42 -5.13 21.42
N ASN A 108 8.28 -6.15 21.37
CA ASN A 108 9.71 -5.98 21.49
C ASN A 108 10.23 -5.09 20.35
N VAL A 109 11.02 -4.08 20.69
CA VAL A 109 11.59 -3.12 19.72
C VAL A 109 12.38 -3.83 18.64
N GLU A 110 13.13 -4.88 18.99
CA GLU A 110 13.91 -5.66 18.05
C GLU A 110 13.02 -6.36 17.00
N GLU A 111 11.89 -6.92 17.43
CA GLU A 111 10.92 -7.54 16.55
C GLU A 111 10.28 -6.51 15.60
N ILE A 112 9.93 -5.35 16.13
CA ILE A 112 9.35 -4.25 15.35
C ILE A 112 10.34 -3.77 14.30
N GLU A 113 11.60 -3.61 14.66
CA GLU A 113 12.66 -3.22 13.73
C GLU A 113 12.78 -4.21 12.57
N LYS A 114 12.81 -5.51 12.87
CA LYS A 114 12.86 -6.55 11.83
C LYS A 114 11.68 -6.47 10.87
N MET A 115 10.49 -6.25 11.41
CA MET A 115 9.27 -6.18 10.59
C MET A 115 9.23 -4.92 9.75
N THR A 116 9.60 -3.77 10.32
CA THR A 116 9.59 -2.50 9.59
C THR A 116 10.63 -2.47 8.46
N VAL A 117 11.82 -3.00 8.72
CA VAL A 117 12.86 -3.13 7.71
C VAL A 117 12.49 -4.18 6.67
N GLY A 118 12.02 -5.35 7.12
CA GLY A 118 11.65 -6.45 6.22
C GLY A 118 10.53 -6.10 5.26
N TRP A 119 9.55 -5.32 5.69
CA TRP A 119 8.44 -4.87 4.84
C TRP A 119 8.71 -3.52 4.18
N ASN A 120 9.87 -2.91 4.44
CA ASN A 120 10.24 -1.61 3.86
C ASN A 120 9.16 -0.55 4.07
N VAL A 121 8.67 -0.42 5.31
CA VAL A 121 7.62 0.56 5.60
C VAL A 121 8.11 1.99 5.31
N ASP A 122 7.21 2.83 4.82
CA ASP A 122 7.54 4.22 4.44
C ASP A 122 7.70 5.14 5.66
N GLY A 123 7.07 4.79 6.77
CA GLY A 123 7.16 5.57 7.99
C GLY A 123 6.56 4.87 9.18
N ILE A 124 6.81 5.42 10.37
CA ILE A 124 6.32 4.88 11.63
C ILE A 124 5.63 6.01 12.40
N ILE A 125 4.40 5.75 12.86
CA ILE A 125 3.68 6.65 13.78
C ILE A 125 3.61 5.96 15.12
N THR A 126 4.09 6.62 16.16
CA THR A 126 4.02 6.09 17.53
C THR A 126 2.92 6.80 18.32
N ILE A 127 2.14 6.02 19.06
CA ILE A 127 1.09 6.51 19.94
C ILE A 127 1.38 5.96 21.34
N SER A 128 1.58 6.85 22.28
CA SER A 128 1.88 6.49 23.66
C SER A 128 0.97 7.22 24.64
#